data_fb9c26718d5b5942041b7883749b5719
#
_entry.id   fb9c26718d5b5942041b7883749b5719
#
_cell.length_a   1.000
_cell.length_b   1.000
_cell.length_c   1.000
_cell.angle_alpha   90.00
_cell.angle_beta   90.00
_cell.angle_gamma   90.00
#
_symmetry.space_group_name_H-M   'P 1'
#
loop_
_entity.id
_entity.type
_entity.pdbx_description
1 polymer ?
#
loop_
_entity_poly.entity_id
_entity_poly.type
_entity_poly.pdbx_seq_one_letter_code
_entity_poly.pdbx_strand_id
1 'polypeptide(L)'
;PDGLGFMLQDRGELFSLDPNHPNAYQPGKRPFHTIIPAFILQDNRPLVSFGLMGGSMQPQGHVQILINLIDYGMNLQEAGDAARMNHSGGRQPTGDGDEDLLGVLHLEPGVSDITVKALRGMGHQVKIVDDGIMFGGYQAIYRNPSTGVYVGATEMRKDGQASGY
;
A
#
# COMPACT_ATOMS: atom_id res chain seq x y z
N PRO A 1 -25.28 -7.39 0.07
CA PRO A 1 -26.74 -7.41 0.12
C PRO A 1 -27.30 -7.56 -1.28
N ASP A 2 -28.28 -8.45 -1.43
CA ASP A 2 -28.91 -8.71 -2.71
C ASP A 2 -29.53 -7.43 -3.29
N GLY A 3 -29.31 -7.21 -4.58
CA GLY A 3 -29.89 -6.09 -5.34
C GLY A 3 -29.15 -4.75 -5.25
N LEU A 4 -28.08 -4.61 -4.48
CA LEU A 4 -27.33 -3.35 -4.41
C LEU A 4 -26.21 -3.24 -5.45
N GLY A 5 -25.72 -4.37 -6.01
CA GLY A 5 -24.66 -4.37 -7.01
C GLY A 5 -23.28 -3.92 -6.50
N PHE A 6 -23.10 -3.77 -5.18
CA PHE A 6 -21.81 -3.45 -4.53
C PHE A 6 -21.71 -4.12 -3.16
N MET A 7 -20.51 -4.27 -2.67
CA MET A 7 -20.23 -4.79 -1.33
C MET A 7 -20.21 -3.66 -0.31
N LEU A 8 -20.78 -3.90 0.88
CA LEU A 8 -20.64 -3.00 2.02
C LEU A 8 -19.27 -3.20 2.67
N GLN A 9 -18.71 -2.13 3.20
CA GLN A 9 -17.49 -2.21 4.01
C GLN A 9 -17.81 -2.74 5.41
N ASP A 10 -16.87 -3.44 6.01
CA ASP A 10 -17.01 -4.14 7.31
C ASP A 10 -16.04 -3.64 8.39
N ARG A 11 -15.64 -2.37 8.35
CA ARG A 11 -14.66 -1.77 9.29
C ARG A 11 -15.00 -1.96 10.76
N GLY A 12 -16.26 -2.26 11.08
CA GLY A 12 -16.70 -2.57 12.44
C GLY A 12 -16.06 -3.83 13.02
N GLU A 13 -15.62 -4.80 12.20
CA GLU A 13 -14.92 -5.99 12.66
C GLU A 13 -13.57 -5.68 13.33
N LEU A 14 -12.98 -4.51 13.01
CA LEU A 14 -11.68 -4.09 13.56
C LEU A 14 -11.77 -3.60 15.02
N PHE A 15 -12.95 -3.48 15.61
CA PHE A 15 -13.06 -3.21 17.03
C PHE A 15 -12.66 -4.43 17.87
N SER A 16 -11.93 -4.16 18.96
CA SER A 16 -11.69 -5.19 19.98
C SER A 16 -12.93 -5.46 20.80
N LEU A 17 -13.18 -6.71 21.12
CA LEU A 17 -14.22 -7.14 22.06
C LEU A 17 -13.75 -7.08 23.53
N ASP A 18 -12.44 -6.91 23.78
CA ASP A 18 -11.92 -6.66 25.12
C ASP A 18 -12.29 -5.21 25.57
N PRO A 19 -13.09 -5.06 26.62
CA PRO A 19 -13.51 -3.74 27.09
C PRO A 19 -12.37 -2.87 27.59
N ASN A 20 -11.21 -3.43 27.93
CA ASN A 20 -10.04 -2.69 28.39
C ASN A 20 -9.10 -2.26 27.23
N HIS A 21 -9.36 -2.73 26.02
CA HIS A 21 -8.53 -2.37 24.88
C HIS A 21 -8.82 -0.94 24.41
N PRO A 22 -7.80 -0.14 24.02
CA PRO A 22 -8.02 1.22 23.52
C PRO A 22 -8.99 1.30 22.32
N ASN A 23 -9.03 0.25 21.51
CA ASN A 23 -9.94 0.11 20.36
C ASN A 23 -11.19 -0.72 20.67
N ALA A 24 -11.60 -0.82 21.94
CA ALA A 24 -12.84 -1.53 22.31
C ALA A 24 -14.06 -0.91 21.61
N TYR A 25 -15.01 -1.78 21.23
CA TYR A 25 -16.28 -1.33 20.67
C TYR A 25 -17.06 -0.45 21.67
N GLN A 26 -17.53 0.69 21.20
CA GLN A 26 -18.40 1.59 21.96
C GLN A 26 -19.38 2.29 21.02
N PRO A 27 -20.64 2.55 21.43
CA PRO A 27 -21.56 3.34 20.65
C PRO A 27 -21.00 4.73 20.34
N GLY A 28 -21.15 5.17 19.10
CA GLY A 28 -20.65 6.47 18.64
C GLY A 28 -19.15 6.56 18.38
N LYS A 29 -18.38 5.51 18.67
CA LYS A 29 -16.95 5.44 18.40
C LYS A 29 -16.68 5.11 16.92
N ARG A 30 -15.69 5.79 16.32
CA ARG A 30 -15.24 5.48 14.96
C ARG A 30 -14.40 4.21 14.97
N PRO A 31 -14.61 3.29 13.99
CA PRO A 31 -13.73 2.14 13.80
C PRO A 31 -12.33 2.60 13.40
N PHE A 32 -11.35 1.72 13.57
CA PHE A 32 -9.98 1.94 13.07
C PHE A 32 -10.03 2.19 11.55
N HIS A 33 -9.45 3.30 11.12
CA HIS A 33 -9.47 3.70 9.71
C HIS A 33 -8.25 3.15 8.99
N THR A 34 -8.46 2.42 7.90
CA THR A 34 -7.42 1.72 7.15
C THR A 34 -7.12 2.31 5.77
N ILE A 35 -7.90 3.30 5.31
CA ILE A 35 -7.71 3.91 3.99
C ILE A 35 -6.83 5.15 4.12
N ILE A 36 -5.74 5.22 3.36
CA ILE A 36 -4.76 6.30 3.41
C ILE A 36 -4.48 6.87 2.01
N PRO A 37 -5.47 7.50 1.33
CA PRO A 37 -5.21 8.16 0.06
C PRO A 37 -4.19 9.30 0.25
N ALA A 38 -3.38 9.55 -0.77
CA ALA A 38 -2.31 10.52 -0.69
C ALA A 38 -2.31 11.51 -1.87
N PHE A 39 -1.74 12.69 -1.62
CA PHE A 39 -1.44 13.69 -2.63
C PHE A 39 0.03 14.11 -2.56
N ILE A 40 0.66 14.20 -3.73
CA ILE A 40 1.91 14.94 -3.90
C ILE A 40 1.52 16.35 -4.32
N LEU A 41 2.04 17.34 -3.59
CA LEU A 41 1.88 18.75 -3.92
C LEU A 41 3.19 19.31 -4.44
N GLN A 42 3.11 20.17 -5.45
CA GLN A 42 4.22 21.01 -5.92
C GLN A 42 3.74 22.46 -5.89
N ASP A 43 4.49 23.33 -5.22
CA ASP A 43 4.13 24.75 -5.04
C ASP A 43 2.70 24.94 -4.51
N ASN A 44 2.32 24.16 -3.51
CA ASN A 44 0.98 24.11 -2.91
C ASN A 44 -0.16 23.73 -3.88
N ARG A 45 0.15 23.15 -5.02
CA ARG A 45 -0.85 22.67 -5.99
C ARG A 45 -0.80 21.14 -6.09
N PRO A 46 -1.94 20.47 -6.19
CA PRO A 46 -1.99 19.02 -6.42
C PRO A 46 -1.26 18.66 -7.73
N LEU A 47 -0.28 17.76 -7.61
CA LEU A 47 0.48 17.22 -8.74
C LEU A 47 0.08 15.77 -9.03
N VAL A 48 0.07 14.92 -7.99
CA VAL A 48 -0.33 13.52 -8.09
C VAL A 48 -1.30 13.18 -6.98
N SER A 49 -2.42 12.58 -7.34
CA SER A 49 -3.29 11.85 -6.42
C SER A 49 -3.00 10.36 -6.57
N PHE A 50 -2.73 9.66 -5.47
CA PHE A 50 -2.45 8.22 -5.54
C PHE A 50 -2.86 7.49 -4.27
N GLY A 51 -2.94 6.19 -4.40
CA GLY A 51 -3.13 5.28 -3.29
C GLY A 51 -2.60 3.90 -3.62
N LEU A 52 -2.31 3.14 -2.58
CA LEU A 52 -1.92 1.75 -2.71
C LEU A 52 -2.63 0.99 -1.60
N MET A 53 -3.69 0.25 -1.94
CA MET A 53 -4.43 -0.56 -0.98
C MET A 53 -3.61 -1.80 -0.60
N GLY A 54 -3.89 -2.43 0.52
CA GLY A 54 -3.20 -3.67 0.93
C GLY A 54 -2.92 -3.80 2.43
N GLY A 55 -3.78 -3.27 3.29
CA GLY A 55 -3.63 -3.38 4.74
C GLY A 55 -2.31 -2.76 5.23
N SER A 56 -1.49 -3.51 5.95
CA SER A 56 -0.18 -3.06 6.47
C SER A 56 0.86 -2.76 5.38
N MET A 57 0.61 -3.18 4.14
CA MET A 57 1.43 -2.83 2.98
C MET A 57 1.28 -1.35 2.58
N GLN A 58 0.16 -0.70 2.90
CA GLN A 58 -0.13 0.65 2.42
C GLN A 58 0.97 1.67 2.72
N PRO A 59 1.45 1.87 3.98
CA PRO A 59 2.52 2.83 4.25
C PRO A 59 3.82 2.48 3.53
N GLN A 60 4.18 1.21 3.49
CA GLN A 60 5.39 0.72 2.84
C GLN A 60 5.33 0.93 1.32
N GLY A 61 4.19 0.62 0.72
CA GLY A 61 3.98 0.81 -0.72
C GLY A 61 3.97 2.29 -1.13
N HIS A 62 3.35 3.17 -0.33
CA HIS A 62 3.38 4.60 -0.60
C HIS A 62 4.80 5.15 -0.66
N VAL A 63 5.66 4.76 0.30
CA VAL A 63 7.07 5.19 0.31
C VAL A 63 7.81 4.68 -0.93
N GLN A 64 7.60 3.43 -1.33
CA GLN A 64 8.23 2.86 -2.52
C GLN A 64 7.79 3.59 -3.80
N ILE A 65 6.49 3.89 -3.94
CA ILE A 65 5.98 4.68 -5.06
C ILE A 65 6.62 6.06 -5.10
N LEU A 66 6.72 6.76 -3.95
CA LEU A 66 7.35 8.08 -3.88
C LEU A 66 8.82 8.05 -4.27
N ILE A 67 9.59 7.09 -3.78
CA ILE A 67 10.99 6.90 -4.14
C ILE A 67 11.14 6.63 -5.65
N ASN A 68 10.29 5.76 -6.20
CA ASN A 68 10.31 5.45 -7.62
C ASN A 68 10.04 6.69 -8.49
N LEU A 69 9.05 7.51 -8.11
CA LEU A 69 8.71 8.73 -8.85
C LEU A 69 9.75 9.84 -8.70
N ILE A 70 10.25 10.08 -7.46
CA ILE A 70 11.04 11.26 -7.13
C ILE A 70 12.53 11.00 -7.27
N ASP A 71 13.03 9.90 -6.69
CA ASP A 71 14.46 9.63 -6.63
C ASP A 71 14.96 8.89 -7.88
N TYR A 72 14.15 7.96 -8.41
CA TYR A 72 14.49 7.21 -9.62
C TYR A 72 13.93 7.82 -10.90
N GLY A 73 13.04 8.82 -10.83
CA GLY A 73 12.48 9.51 -11.99
C GLY A 73 11.63 8.63 -12.90
N MET A 74 11.06 7.55 -12.36
CA MET A 74 10.18 6.66 -13.11
C MET A 74 8.90 7.40 -13.50
N ASN A 75 8.32 7.04 -14.64
CA ASN A 75 6.99 7.53 -14.97
C ASN A 75 5.92 6.90 -14.05
N LEU A 76 4.68 7.41 -14.15
CA LEU A 76 3.62 7.04 -13.22
C LEU A 76 3.29 5.54 -13.25
N GLN A 77 3.30 4.91 -14.43
CA GLN A 77 3.02 3.49 -14.59
C GLN A 77 4.22 2.63 -14.16
N GLU A 78 5.44 2.99 -14.57
CA GLU A 78 6.67 2.32 -14.17
C GLU A 78 6.84 2.28 -12.65
N ALA A 79 6.52 3.38 -11.97
CA ALA A 79 6.59 3.45 -10.51
C ALA A 79 5.65 2.45 -9.83
N GLY A 80 4.49 2.20 -10.44
CA GLY A 80 3.53 1.20 -10.00
C GLY A 80 3.94 -0.23 -10.32
N ASP A 81 4.55 -0.46 -11.49
CA ASP A 81 4.90 -1.80 -11.98
C ASP A 81 6.22 -2.32 -11.40
N ALA A 82 7.08 -1.44 -10.89
CA ALA A 82 8.33 -1.83 -10.26
C ALA A 82 8.14 -2.86 -9.16
N ALA A 83 9.07 -3.82 -9.07
CA ALA A 83 9.06 -4.86 -8.05
C ALA A 83 9.03 -4.24 -6.64
N ARG A 84 8.12 -4.72 -5.80
CA ARG A 84 7.90 -4.22 -4.45
C ARG A 84 8.47 -5.13 -3.39
N MET A 85 8.65 -4.54 -2.22
CA MET A 85 8.89 -5.25 -0.99
C MET A 85 7.68 -5.10 -0.05
N ASN A 86 7.47 -6.09 0.82
CA ASN A 86 6.55 -6.03 1.95
C ASN A 86 7.24 -6.65 3.17
N HIS A 87 7.41 -5.88 4.23
CA HIS A 87 7.86 -6.40 5.50
C HIS A 87 6.64 -6.80 6.35
N SER A 88 6.59 -8.05 6.76
CA SER A 88 5.56 -8.57 7.67
C SER A 88 6.18 -8.94 9.02
N GLY A 89 5.43 -8.77 10.08
CA GLY A 89 5.84 -9.00 11.45
C GLY A 89 5.73 -7.74 12.32
N GLY A 90 5.82 -7.90 13.62
CA GLY A 90 5.62 -6.82 14.58
C GLY A 90 4.17 -6.63 15.00
N ARG A 91 3.93 -5.57 15.80
CA ARG A 91 2.60 -5.30 16.38
C ARG A 91 1.57 -4.95 15.33
N GLN A 92 0.41 -5.56 15.46
CA GLN A 92 -0.78 -5.20 14.68
C GLN A 92 -1.68 -4.22 15.47
N PRO A 93 -2.50 -3.38 14.80
CA PRO A 93 -3.44 -2.48 15.48
C PRO A 93 -4.45 -3.19 16.38
N THR A 94 -4.71 -4.47 16.11
CA THR A 94 -5.57 -5.37 16.89
C THR A 94 -4.90 -5.93 18.14
N GLY A 95 -3.58 -5.78 18.27
CA GLY A 95 -2.80 -6.35 19.37
C GLY A 95 -2.32 -7.79 19.15
N ASP A 96 -2.62 -8.39 18.01
CA ASP A 96 -2.37 -9.82 17.73
C ASP A 96 -0.98 -10.11 17.12
N GLY A 97 -0.07 -9.14 17.12
CA GLY A 97 1.28 -9.31 16.57
C GLY A 97 2.23 -10.02 17.54
N ASP A 98 3.11 -10.86 17.00
CA ASP A 98 4.21 -11.46 17.75
C ASP A 98 5.35 -10.43 17.86
N GLU A 99 5.58 -9.93 19.06
CA GLU A 99 6.57 -8.86 19.34
C GLU A 99 8.02 -9.34 19.20
N ASP A 100 8.26 -10.63 19.33
CA ASP A 100 9.60 -11.22 19.36
C ASP A 100 10.15 -11.60 17.99
N LEU A 101 9.34 -11.51 16.93
CA LEU A 101 9.78 -11.84 15.58
C LEU A 101 10.35 -10.63 14.86
N LEU A 102 11.58 -10.74 14.38
CA LEU A 102 12.23 -9.74 13.51
C LEU A 102 11.48 -9.48 12.19
N GLY A 103 10.41 -10.24 11.95
CA GLY A 103 9.62 -10.17 10.75
C GLY A 103 10.31 -10.79 9.52
N VAL A 104 9.58 -10.82 8.42
CA VAL A 104 10.04 -11.36 7.13
C VAL A 104 9.93 -10.29 6.07
N LEU A 105 11.00 -10.12 5.31
CA LEU A 105 11.02 -9.26 4.14
C LEU A 105 10.63 -10.08 2.91
N HIS A 106 9.43 -9.86 2.43
CA HIS A 106 8.94 -10.45 1.19
C HIS A 106 9.31 -9.52 0.03
N LEU A 107 9.88 -10.10 -1.02
CA LEU A 107 10.26 -9.39 -2.24
C LEU A 107 9.56 -10.02 -3.43
N GLU A 108 9.09 -9.20 -4.36
CA GLU A 108 8.61 -9.70 -5.65
C GLU A 108 9.76 -10.23 -6.52
N PRO A 109 9.46 -11.14 -7.46
CA PRO A 109 10.39 -11.45 -8.56
C PRO A 109 10.79 -10.15 -9.30
N GLY A 110 12.05 -10.06 -9.71
CA GLY A 110 12.59 -8.85 -10.36
C GLY A 110 13.57 -8.07 -9.48
N VAL A 111 13.58 -8.29 -8.15
CA VAL A 111 14.67 -7.82 -7.30
C VAL A 111 15.93 -8.64 -7.58
N SER A 112 17.07 -7.96 -7.81
CA SER A 112 18.31 -8.63 -8.20
C SER A 112 18.83 -9.60 -7.13
N ASP A 113 19.43 -10.72 -7.56
CA ASP A 113 20.07 -11.68 -6.65
C ASP A 113 21.16 -11.05 -5.78
N ILE A 114 21.84 -10.03 -6.29
CA ILE A 114 22.85 -9.28 -5.54
C ILE A 114 22.20 -8.57 -4.35
N THR A 115 21.07 -7.90 -4.59
CA THR A 115 20.30 -7.23 -3.54
C THR A 115 19.76 -8.23 -2.51
N VAL A 116 19.21 -9.35 -2.97
CA VAL A 116 18.72 -10.42 -2.09
C VAL A 116 19.85 -10.96 -1.19
N LYS A 117 21.02 -11.23 -1.76
CA LYS A 117 22.20 -11.68 -0.99
C LYS A 117 22.66 -10.64 0.02
N ALA A 118 22.68 -9.36 -0.37
CA ALA A 118 23.09 -8.27 0.52
C ALA A 118 22.14 -8.15 1.71
N LEU A 119 20.84 -8.19 1.48
CA LEU A 119 19.83 -8.13 2.53
C LEU A 119 19.94 -9.31 3.52
N ARG A 120 20.15 -10.53 3.00
CA ARG A 120 20.40 -11.70 3.85
C ARG A 120 21.70 -11.57 4.64
N GLY A 121 22.75 -11.00 4.04
CA GLY A 121 24.02 -10.73 4.71
C GLY A 121 23.91 -9.70 5.84
N MET A 122 22.91 -8.80 5.78
CA MET A 122 22.56 -7.84 6.84
C MET A 122 21.69 -8.47 7.95
N GLY A 123 21.31 -9.75 7.82
CA GLY A 123 20.50 -10.47 8.81
C GLY A 123 19.02 -10.50 8.55
N HIS A 124 18.54 -9.94 7.42
CA HIS A 124 17.12 -10.00 7.08
C HIS A 124 16.68 -11.42 6.68
N GLN A 125 15.51 -11.84 7.17
CA GLN A 125 14.84 -13.02 6.65
C GLN A 125 14.13 -12.64 5.34
N VAL A 126 14.68 -13.06 4.20
CA VAL A 126 14.17 -12.69 2.87
C VAL A 126 13.48 -13.86 2.19
N LYS A 127 12.24 -13.67 1.76
CA LYS A 127 11.45 -14.57 0.92
C LYS A 127 11.13 -13.91 -0.41
N ILE A 128 11.32 -14.63 -1.52
CA ILE A 128 10.81 -14.22 -2.82
C ILE A 128 9.40 -14.79 -2.97
N VAL A 129 8.44 -13.95 -3.31
CA VAL A 129 7.02 -14.31 -3.37
C VAL A 129 6.44 -13.78 -4.68
N ASP A 130 5.95 -14.70 -5.50
CA ASP A 130 5.24 -14.41 -6.75
C ASP A 130 3.72 -14.46 -6.50
N ASP A 131 3.26 -13.58 -5.61
CA ASP A 131 1.85 -13.42 -5.27
C ASP A 131 1.51 -11.93 -5.18
N GLY A 132 0.93 -11.41 -6.24
CA GLY A 132 0.56 -9.99 -6.33
C GLY A 132 -0.43 -9.51 -5.24
N ILE A 133 -1.10 -10.42 -4.50
CA ILE A 133 -2.06 -10.03 -3.45
C ILE A 133 -1.33 -9.32 -2.31
N MET A 134 -0.15 -9.83 -1.93
CA MET A 134 0.64 -9.35 -0.80
C MET A 134 1.22 -7.94 -1.00
N PHE A 135 1.40 -7.49 -2.24
CA PHE A 135 2.11 -6.26 -2.57
C PHE A 135 1.20 -5.07 -2.87
N GLY A 136 -0.08 -5.20 -2.54
CA GLY A 136 -1.05 -4.12 -2.64
C GLY A 136 -1.55 -3.85 -4.05
N GLY A 137 -2.29 -2.75 -4.20
CA GLY A 137 -2.86 -2.33 -5.48
C GLY A 137 -2.79 -0.82 -5.64
N TYR A 138 -1.98 -0.37 -6.58
CA TYR A 138 -1.68 1.03 -6.87
C TYR A 138 -2.65 1.62 -7.87
N GLN A 139 -3.09 2.86 -7.62
CA GLN A 139 -3.83 3.68 -8.56
C GLN A 139 -3.32 5.12 -8.44
N ALA A 140 -3.13 5.80 -9.55
CA ALA A 140 -2.67 7.18 -9.52
C ALA A 140 -3.20 8.01 -10.68
N ILE A 141 -3.30 9.32 -10.43
CA ILE A 141 -3.56 10.35 -11.44
C ILE A 141 -2.55 11.48 -11.26
N TYR A 142 -1.78 11.76 -12.28
CA TYR A 142 -0.90 12.92 -12.38
C TYR A 142 -1.60 14.01 -13.19
N ARG A 143 -1.51 15.25 -12.74
CA ARG A 143 -1.96 16.43 -13.48
C ARG A 143 -0.76 17.21 -14.00
N ASN A 144 -0.61 17.27 -15.31
CA ASN A 144 0.44 18.07 -15.92
C ASN A 144 0.22 19.57 -15.60
N PRO A 145 1.14 20.25 -14.89
CA PRO A 145 0.93 21.61 -14.45
C PRO A 145 0.90 22.64 -15.61
N SER A 146 1.54 22.33 -16.74
CA SER A 146 1.64 23.24 -17.89
C SER A 146 0.46 23.12 -18.83
N THR A 147 -0.04 21.89 -19.06
CA THR A 147 -1.10 21.63 -20.04
C THR A 147 -2.46 21.38 -19.40
N GLY A 148 -2.50 21.02 -18.11
CA GLY A 148 -3.70 20.61 -17.40
C GLY A 148 -4.15 19.18 -17.71
N VAL A 149 -3.46 18.46 -18.60
CA VAL A 149 -3.79 17.07 -18.98
C VAL A 149 -3.58 16.14 -17.79
N TYR A 150 -4.52 15.21 -17.61
CA TYR A 150 -4.42 14.14 -16.64
C TYR A 150 -3.81 12.89 -17.28
N VAL A 151 -2.93 12.23 -16.52
CA VAL A 151 -2.31 10.95 -16.88
C VAL A 151 -2.65 9.96 -15.77
N GLY A 152 -3.33 8.87 -16.11
CA GLY A 152 -3.68 7.81 -15.18
C GLY A 152 -2.67 6.67 -15.22
N ALA A 153 -2.50 6.00 -14.07
CA ALA A 153 -1.80 4.72 -13.96
C ALA A 153 -2.61 3.76 -13.11
N THR A 154 -2.53 2.47 -13.44
CA THR A 154 -3.30 1.41 -12.77
C THR A 154 -2.40 0.23 -12.43
N GLU A 155 -2.81 -0.52 -11.42
CA GLU A 155 -2.09 -1.68 -10.89
C GLU A 155 -2.08 -2.87 -11.85
N MET A 156 -0.92 -3.39 -12.18
CA MET A 156 -0.80 -4.61 -13.00
C MET A 156 -1.11 -5.90 -12.23
N ARG A 157 -1.00 -5.87 -10.87
CA ARG A 157 -1.23 -7.05 -10.00
C ARG A 157 -2.69 -7.27 -9.67
N LYS A 158 -3.56 -6.37 -10.07
CA LYS A 158 -5.00 -6.37 -9.80
C LYS A 158 -5.77 -6.10 -11.09
N ASP A 159 -7.04 -6.46 -11.05
CA ASP A 159 -7.97 -6.12 -12.12
C ASP A 159 -8.44 -4.67 -11.95
N GLY A 160 -7.84 -3.78 -12.68
CA GLY A 160 -8.11 -2.35 -12.62
C GLY A 160 -7.89 -1.67 -13.96
N GLN A 161 -8.45 -0.47 -14.11
CA GLN A 161 -8.33 0.33 -15.33
C GLN A 161 -8.25 1.82 -15.00
N ALA A 162 -7.31 2.53 -15.64
CA ALA A 162 -7.34 3.98 -15.75
C ALA A 162 -8.10 4.36 -17.04
N SER A 163 -9.21 5.06 -16.88
CA SER A 163 -10.04 5.50 -18.01
C SER A 163 -10.14 7.02 -18.04
N GLY A 164 -10.15 7.60 -19.26
CA GLY A 164 -10.31 9.02 -19.49
C GLY A 164 -11.30 9.28 -20.65
N TYR A 165 -11.78 10.51 -20.71
CA TYR A 165 -12.67 11.03 -21.78
C TYR A 165 -12.29 12.47 -22.13
#